data_b3cba6bc16163f037eedab1f52d59544
#
_entry.id   b3cba6bc16163f037eedab1f52d59544
#
_cell.length_a   1.000
_cell.length_b   1.000
_cell.length_c   1.000
_cell.angle_alpha   90.00
_cell.angle_beta   90.00
_cell.angle_gamma   90.00
#
_symmetry.space_group_name_H-M   'P 1'
#
loop_
_entity.id
_entity.type
_entity.pdbx_description
1 polymer ?
#
loop_
_entity_poly.entity_id
_entity_poly.type
_entity_poly.pdbx_seq_one_letter_code
_entity_poly.pdbx_strand_id
1 'polypeptide(L)' 'MKAWYTVQTLIKRLEKFNPNAEVLIGVEDGVENGFATGIDKIDYDHDDFMKCTVVQLYSTEVSNFLKKSREKLL' A
#
# COMPACT_ATOMS: atom_id res chain seq x y z
N MET A 1 15.60 -8.89 -6.71
CA MET A 1 14.37 -9.53 -6.18
C MET A 1 13.50 -8.48 -5.52
N LYS A 2 12.24 -8.45 -5.87
CA LYS A 2 11.30 -7.49 -5.29
C LYS A 2 10.75 -8.04 -3.97
N ALA A 3 10.71 -7.20 -2.94
CA ALA A 3 10.26 -7.60 -1.62
C ALA A 3 8.74 -7.38 -1.46
N TRP A 4 7.98 -8.00 -2.34
CA TRP A 4 6.53 -7.93 -2.27
C TRP A 4 6.00 -8.87 -1.19
N TYR A 5 4.91 -8.46 -0.56
CA TYR A 5 4.23 -9.34 0.38
C TYR A 5 3.56 -10.49 -0.35
N THR A 6 3.72 -11.69 0.20
CA THR A 6 2.92 -12.85 -0.19
C THR A 6 1.64 -12.86 0.63
N VAL A 7 0.70 -13.73 0.28
CA VAL A 7 -0.55 -13.86 1.07
C VAL A 7 -0.22 -14.14 2.54
N GLN A 8 0.66 -15.11 2.79
CA GLN A 8 1.02 -15.49 4.15
C GLN A 8 1.69 -14.37 4.93
N THR A 9 2.64 -13.69 4.32
CA THR A 9 3.37 -12.60 5.00
C THR A 9 2.47 -11.39 5.21
N LEU A 10 1.55 -11.12 4.29
CA LEU A 10 0.59 -10.04 4.44
C LEU A 10 -0.38 -10.32 5.59
N ILE A 11 -0.89 -11.54 5.68
CA ILE A 11 -1.77 -11.93 6.79
C ILE A 11 -1.06 -11.72 8.13
N LYS A 12 0.16 -12.21 8.25
CA LYS A 12 0.93 -12.05 9.49
C LYS A 12 1.15 -10.60 9.86
N ARG A 13 1.40 -9.76 8.87
CA ARG A 13 1.61 -8.34 9.10
C ARG A 13 0.32 -7.66 9.56
N LEU A 14 -0.79 -7.96 8.89
CA LEU A 14 -2.09 -7.36 9.20
C LEU A 14 -2.64 -7.78 10.56
N GLU A 15 -2.31 -8.98 11.02
CA GLU A 15 -2.76 -9.45 12.33
C GLU A 15 -2.28 -8.58 13.50
N LYS A 16 -1.22 -7.82 13.30
CA LYS A 16 -0.67 -6.94 14.33
C LYS A 16 -1.47 -5.67 14.52
N PHE A 17 -2.28 -5.30 13.54
CA PHE A 17 -3.04 -4.07 13.58
C PHE A 17 -4.39 -4.27 14.26
N ASN A 18 -5.04 -3.15 14.58
CA ASN A 18 -6.39 -3.15 15.12
C ASN A 18 -7.32 -3.88 14.12
N PRO A 19 -8.03 -4.95 14.57
CA PRO A 19 -8.89 -5.72 13.65
C PRO A 19 -10.06 -4.92 13.08
N ASN A 20 -10.39 -3.79 13.68
CA ASN A 20 -11.46 -2.92 13.22
C ASN A 20 -10.97 -1.75 12.36
N ALA A 21 -9.67 -1.68 12.11
CA ALA A 21 -9.11 -0.63 11.27
C ALA A 21 -9.55 -0.81 9.83
N GLU A 22 -9.82 0.31 9.16
CA GLU A 22 -10.17 0.30 7.75
C GLU A 22 -8.92 0.05 6.90
N VAL A 23 -9.04 -0.79 5.88
CA VAL A 23 -7.94 -1.09 4.97
C VAL A 23 -8.14 -0.33 3.67
N LEU A 24 -7.16 0.49 3.31
CA LEU A 24 -7.18 1.28 2.10
C LEU A 24 -6.01 0.90 1.21
N ILE A 25 -6.17 1.10 -0.08
CA ILE A 25 -5.08 0.98 -1.04
C ILE A 25 -4.57 2.37 -1.34
N GLY A 26 -3.32 2.60 -1.00
CA GLY A 26 -2.69 3.90 -1.21
C GLY A 26 -2.14 4.02 -2.62
N VAL A 27 -2.66 4.98 -3.36
CA VAL A 27 -2.14 5.34 -4.68
C VAL A 27 -1.90 6.82 -4.68
N GLU A 28 -0.70 7.22 -5.07
CA GLU A 28 -0.32 8.61 -4.96
C GLU A 28 -1.11 9.53 -5.89
N ASP A 29 -1.45 9.07 -7.09
CA ASP A 29 -2.03 9.92 -8.11
C ASP A 29 -3.22 9.31 -8.84
N GLY A 30 -4.05 8.59 -8.15
CA GLY A 30 -5.21 7.98 -8.77
C GLY A 30 -4.95 6.57 -9.26
N VAL A 31 -5.87 6.03 -10.02
CA VAL A 31 -5.88 4.62 -10.39
C VAL A 31 -5.52 4.44 -11.86
N GLU A 32 -4.59 3.53 -12.13
CA GLU A 32 -4.29 3.10 -13.49
C GLU A 32 -4.93 1.75 -13.74
N ASN A 33 -5.78 1.67 -14.74
CA ASN A 33 -6.47 0.45 -15.11
C ASN A 33 -5.55 -0.50 -15.87
N GLY A 34 -5.71 -1.80 -15.60
CA GLY A 34 -4.97 -2.83 -16.29
C GLY A 34 -3.54 -3.00 -15.84
N PHE A 35 -3.18 -2.39 -14.71
CA PHE A 35 -1.85 -2.52 -14.14
C PHE A 35 -1.91 -3.42 -12.91
N ALA A 36 -1.10 -4.46 -12.89
CA ALA A 36 -1.01 -5.38 -11.76
C ALA A 36 0.39 -5.36 -11.16
N THR A 37 0.48 -5.22 -9.84
CA THR A 37 1.77 -5.19 -9.15
C THR A 37 1.61 -5.71 -7.73
N GLY A 38 2.75 -5.96 -7.07
CA GLY A 38 2.76 -6.41 -5.68
C GLY A 38 2.72 -5.24 -4.70
N ILE A 39 2.35 -5.57 -3.48
CA ILE A 39 2.37 -4.63 -2.36
C ILE A 39 3.72 -4.78 -1.66
N ASP A 40 4.42 -3.68 -1.46
CA ASP A 40 5.72 -3.68 -0.81
C ASP A 40 5.82 -2.77 0.40
N LYS A 41 4.75 -2.05 0.72
CA LYS A 41 4.75 -1.14 1.86
C LYS A 41 3.39 -1.11 2.52
N ILE A 42 3.39 -1.06 3.85
CA ILE A 42 2.17 -0.88 4.65
C ILE A 42 2.38 0.33 5.55
N ASP A 43 1.41 1.22 5.55
CA ASP A 43 1.43 2.41 6.37
C ASP A 43 0.18 2.45 7.26
N TYR A 44 0.22 3.22 8.34
CA TYR A 44 -0.91 3.32 9.26
C TYR A 44 -0.85 4.65 10.00
N ASP A 45 -2.00 5.06 10.56
CA ASP A 45 -2.21 6.41 11.06
C ASP A 45 -1.82 6.66 12.53
N HIS A 46 -1.38 5.64 13.25
CA HIS A 46 -0.96 5.76 14.64
C HIS A 46 0.39 5.10 14.88
N ASP A 47 1.08 5.55 15.92
CA ASP A 47 2.35 4.94 16.32
C ASP A 47 2.17 3.53 16.89
N ASP A 48 0.99 3.24 17.41
CA ASP A 48 0.65 1.94 17.99
C ASP A 48 -0.25 1.19 17.02
N PHE A 49 0.13 -0.03 16.67
CA PHE A 49 -0.61 -0.87 15.75
C PHE A 49 -2.06 -1.07 16.17
N MET A 50 -2.29 -1.23 17.47
CA MET A 50 -3.63 -1.52 17.98
C MET A 50 -4.51 -0.29 18.11
N LYS A 51 -3.94 0.87 18.00
CA LYS A 51 -4.68 2.14 18.06
C LYS A 51 -4.96 2.73 16.68
N CYS A 52 -4.40 2.16 15.64
CA CYS A 52 -4.63 2.67 14.30
C CYS A 52 -6.08 2.50 13.87
N THR A 53 -6.56 3.42 13.08
CA THR A 53 -7.92 3.35 12.50
C THR A 53 -7.89 3.10 11.00
N VAL A 54 -6.75 3.33 10.37
CA VAL A 54 -6.56 3.15 8.93
C VAL A 54 -5.25 2.45 8.66
N VAL A 55 -5.30 1.46 7.79
CA VAL A 55 -4.11 0.78 7.29
C VAL A 55 -4.10 0.94 5.77
N GLN A 56 -3.00 1.43 5.22
CA GLN A 56 -2.86 1.64 3.78
C GLN A 56 -1.81 0.71 3.19
N LEU A 57 -2.18 0.06 2.10
CA LEU A 57 -1.30 -0.82 1.35
C LEU A 57 -0.78 -0.07 0.13
N TYR A 58 0.53 -0.11 -0.09
CA TYR A 58 1.17 0.61 -1.18
C TYR A 58 1.98 -0.31 -2.08
N SER A 59 2.07 0.10 -3.32
CA SER A 59 3.07 -0.42 -4.23
C SER A 59 3.97 0.73 -4.67
N THR A 60 5.22 0.66 -4.33
CA THR A 60 6.21 1.66 -4.73
C THR A 60 6.33 1.73 -6.26
N GLU A 61 6.23 0.58 -6.91
CA GLU A 61 6.33 0.50 -8.36
C GLU A 61 5.20 1.28 -9.05
N VAL A 62 3.96 1.14 -8.56
CA VAL A 62 2.83 1.88 -9.11
C VAL A 62 2.98 3.38 -8.87
N SER A 63 3.35 3.77 -7.67
CA SER A 63 3.56 5.17 -7.33
C SER A 63 4.60 5.81 -8.24
N ASN A 64 5.71 5.12 -8.47
CA ASN A 64 6.76 5.62 -9.35
C ASN A 64 6.30 5.72 -10.81
N PHE A 65 5.54 4.74 -11.26
CA PHE A 65 5.00 4.75 -12.61
C PHE A 65 4.08 5.95 -12.83
N LEU A 66 3.16 6.18 -11.92
CA LEU A 66 2.22 7.31 -12.01
C LEU A 66 2.94 8.65 -11.94
N LYS A 67 3.95 8.74 -11.11
CA LYS A 67 4.76 9.95 -10.98
C LYS A 67 5.46 10.29 -12.28
N LYS A 68 6.06 9.28 -12.94
CA LYS A 68 6.73 9.48 -14.22
C LYS A 68 5.76 9.89 -15.32
N SER A 69 4.57 9.30 -15.33
CA SER A 69 3.55 9.66 -16.31
C SER A 69 3.11 11.11 -16.15
N ARG A 70 2.97 11.57 -14.91
CA ARG A 70 2.62 12.95 -14.63
C ARG A 70 3.71 13.91 -15.11
N GLU A 71 4.97 13.58 -14.86
CA GLU A 71 6.09 14.41 -15.28
C GLU A 71 6.15 14.56 -16.80
N LYS A 72 5.79 13.53 -17.54
CA LYS A 72 5.76 13.58 -19.01
C LYS A 72 4.65 14.46 -19.57
N LEU A 73 3.60 14.66 -18.80
CA LEU A 73 2.47 15.49 -19.23
C LEU A 73 2.70 16.98 -18.97
N LEU A 74 3.71 17.28 -18.21
CA LEU A 74 4.10 18.67 -17.95
C LEU A 74 5.17 19.12 -18.93
#